data_63094424b686e40b1ce138653beee15f
#
_entry.id   63094424b686e40b1ce138653beee15f
#
_cell.length_a   1.000
_cell.length_b   1.000
_cell.length_c   1.000
_cell.angle_alpha   90.00
_cell.angle_beta   90.00
_cell.angle_gamma   90.00
#
_symmetry.space_group_name_H-M   'P 1'
#
loop_
_entity.id
_entity.type
_entity.pdbx_description
1 polymer ?
#
loop_
_entity_poly.entity_id
_entity_poly.type
_entity_poly.pdbx_seq_one_letter_code
_entity_poly.pdbx_strand_id
1 'polypeptide(L)'
;MNDTIMAIAPRQQPDSLSPPRLLRVGAVSYLNSKPLIAGLEDSPLCELSLDYPSRLADDLADGSLDVALIPSVECLRNPEYEVISDACVATLGNVMSVKLYSRVKPGSIKTLALDEGSRTSAALVQTYLSHKYGVEPDVCPLPLEADNLDADADAILIIGDRAMHAPAEQFHTVWDMGHQWRDWTGLPFVFAVWAARPNIDVSELEKELSSARDRGIQQIEQIAEEEAAPLRLSVETASNYLKHNLHFHLGAA
;
A
#
# COMPACT_ATOMS: atom_id res chain seq x y z
N MET A 1 44.36 -3.50 -65.43
CA MET A 1 43.19 -4.12 -64.77
C MET A 1 43.56 -4.36 -63.32
N ASN A 2 43.15 -3.47 -62.41
CA ASN A 2 43.42 -3.58 -60.98
C ASN A 2 42.11 -4.00 -60.30
N ASP A 3 42.07 -5.24 -59.87
CA ASP A 3 40.95 -5.73 -59.02
C ASP A 3 41.24 -5.35 -57.55
N THR A 4 40.53 -4.33 -57.10
CA THR A 4 40.54 -3.95 -55.68
C THR A 4 39.52 -4.79 -54.95
N ILE A 5 39.96 -5.79 -54.20
CA ILE A 5 39.12 -6.59 -53.28
C ILE A 5 38.80 -5.72 -52.07
N MET A 6 37.55 -5.32 -51.94
CA MET A 6 37.03 -4.65 -50.77
C MET A 6 36.96 -5.65 -49.61
N ALA A 7 37.76 -5.44 -48.58
CA ALA A 7 37.72 -6.20 -47.32
C ALA A 7 36.43 -5.81 -46.54
N ILE A 8 35.58 -6.79 -46.32
CA ILE A 8 34.38 -6.65 -45.45
C ILE A 8 34.88 -6.61 -43.98
N ALA A 9 34.67 -5.48 -43.33
CA ALA A 9 34.92 -5.35 -41.88
C ALA A 9 34.10 -6.35 -41.07
N PRO A 10 34.66 -6.98 -40.03
CA PRO A 10 33.91 -7.92 -39.20
C PRO A 10 32.74 -7.19 -38.52
N ARG A 11 31.54 -7.76 -38.59
CA ARG A 11 30.39 -7.32 -37.78
C ARG A 11 30.77 -7.44 -36.32
N GLN A 12 30.75 -6.32 -35.62
CA GLN A 12 30.79 -6.32 -34.15
C GLN A 12 29.61 -7.17 -33.64
N GLN A 13 29.91 -8.21 -32.89
CA GLN A 13 28.92 -8.94 -32.10
C GLN A 13 28.31 -7.96 -31.10
N PRO A 14 27.00 -8.02 -30.86
CA PRO A 14 26.41 -7.22 -29.80
C PRO A 14 27.04 -7.61 -28.47
N ASP A 15 27.43 -6.59 -27.71
CA ASP A 15 28.08 -6.71 -26.41
C ASP A 15 27.35 -7.70 -25.51
N SER A 16 28.16 -8.46 -24.77
CA SER A 16 27.76 -9.41 -23.74
C SER A 16 26.63 -8.86 -22.90
N LEU A 17 25.49 -9.57 -22.91
CA LEU A 17 24.39 -9.36 -22.00
C LEU A 17 24.92 -9.29 -20.56
N SER A 18 24.99 -8.10 -20.01
CA SER A 18 25.09 -7.92 -18.55
C SER A 18 23.94 -8.71 -17.92
N PRO A 19 24.15 -9.44 -16.83
CA PRO A 19 23.05 -10.14 -16.17
C PRO A 19 21.91 -9.13 -15.92
N PRO A 20 20.64 -9.53 -16.11
CA PRO A 20 19.53 -8.64 -15.87
C PRO A 20 19.64 -8.07 -14.45
N ARG A 21 19.63 -6.74 -14.35
CA ARG A 21 19.66 -6.07 -13.06
C ARG A 21 18.42 -6.44 -12.27
N LEU A 22 18.58 -6.91 -11.04
CA LEU A 22 17.46 -7.11 -10.11
C LEU A 22 16.71 -5.78 -9.92
N LEU A 23 15.38 -5.82 -10.00
CA LEU A 23 14.55 -4.67 -9.72
C LEU A 23 14.50 -4.42 -8.21
N ARG A 24 14.64 -3.17 -7.79
CA ARG A 24 14.47 -2.77 -6.39
C ARG A 24 12.98 -2.61 -6.13
N VAL A 25 12.43 -3.51 -5.33
CA VAL A 25 10.98 -3.60 -5.07
C VAL A 25 10.70 -3.28 -3.61
N GLY A 26 9.82 -2.32 -3.37
CA GLY A 26 9.37 -1.95 -2.03
C GLY A 26 7.96 -2.45 -1.74
N ALA A 27 7.75 -3.08 -0.58
CA ALA A 27 6.43 -3.49 -0.12
C ALA A 27 6.12 -2.97 1.29
N VAL A 28 4.83 -2.86 1.58
CA VAL A 28 4.37 -2.37 2.88
C VAL A 28 4.69 -3.40 3.97
N SER A 29 5.19 -2.94 5.12
CA SER A 29 5.57 -3.81 6.24
C SER A 29 4.40 -4.35 7.07
N TYR A 30 3.17 -3.87 6.85
CA TYR A 30 1.98 -4.27 7.60
C TYR A 30 1.47 -5.66 7.22
N LEU A 31 0.65 -6.25 8.11
CA LEU A 31 -0.02 -7.55 7.90
C LEU A 31 -0.80 -7.62 6.59
N ASN A 32 -1.44 -6.50 6.17
CA ASN A 32 -2.25 -6.46 4.96
C ASN A 32 -1.49 -6.69 3.65
N SER A 33 -0.18 -6.52 3.63
CA SER A 33 0.64 -6.76 2.45
C SER A 33 1.29 -8.13 2.40
N LYS A 34 1.31 -8.88 3.51
CA LYS A 34 1.95 -10.19 3.58
C LYS A 34 1.46 -11.16 2.51
N PRO A 35 0.14 -11.25 2.21
CA PRO A 35 -0.31 -12.07 1.08
C PRO A 35 0.20 -11.62 -0.29
N LEU A 36 0.54 -10.33 -0.46
CA LEU A 36 0.98 -9.79 -1.75
C LEU A 36 2.47 -10.04 -2.05
N ILE A 37 3.23 -10.48 -1.05
CA ILE A 37 4.68 -10.66 -1.15
C ILE A 37 5.13 -12.12 -0.94
N ALA A 38 4.21 -13.07 -0.85
CA ALA A 38 4.53 -14.47 -0.58
C ALA A 38 5.53 -15.04 -1.60
N GLY A 39 6.74 -15.35 -1.15
CA GLY A 39 7.85 -15.89 -1.96
C GLY A 39 8.59 -14.87 -2.83
N LEU A 40 8.34 -13.57 -2.66
CA LEU A 40 9.12 -12.53 -3.37
C LEU A 40 10.52 -12.35 -2.80
N GLU A 41 10.75 -12.69 -1.54
CA GLU A 41 12.07 -12.66 -0.89
C GLU A 41 13.10 -13.59 -1.55
N ASP A 42 12.63 -14.67 -2.17
CA ASP A 42 13.46 -15.65 -2.87
C ASP A 42 13.44 -15.46 -4.40
N SER A 43 12.77 -14.42 -4.89
CA SER A 43 12.62 -14.19 -6.33
C SER A 43 13.93 -13.76 -6.98
N PRO A 44 14.33 -14.38 -8.11
CA PRO A 44 15.50 -13.94 -8.87
C PRO A 44 15.27 -12.66 -9.67
N LEU A 45 14.07 -12.08 -9.62
CA LEU A 45 13.67 -10.90 -10.41
C LEU A 45 13.87 -9.60 -9.65
N CYS A 46 13.87 -9.64 -8.32
CA CYS A 46 13.87 -8.43 -7.50
C CYS A 46 14.64 -8.57 -6.19
N GLU A 47 15.03 -7.41 -5.67
CA GLU A 47 15.48 -7.23 -4.29
C GLU A 47 14.33 -6.56 -3.52
N LEU A 48 13.71 -7.31 -2.59
CA LEU A 48 12.55 -6.87 -1.83
C LEU A 48 12.99 -6.12 -0.56
N SER A 49 12.41 -4.95 -0.32
CA SER A 49 12.51 -4.20 0.93
C SER A 49 11.13 -3.90 1.50
N LEU A 50 11.05 -3.76 2.84
CA LEU A 50 9.78 -3.48 3.53
C LEU A 50 9.89 -2.15 4.29
N ASP A 51 8.89 -1.27 4.09
CA ASP A 51 8.79 0.00 4.83
C ASP A 51 7.32 0.47 4.94
N TYR A 52 7.12 1.65 5.50
CA TYR A 52 5.81 2.30 5.58
C TYR A 52 5.33 2.80 4.21
N PRO A 53 4.01 2.81 3.94
CA PRO A 53 3.47 3.20 2.63
C PRO A 53 3.93 4.57 2.15
N SER A 54 4.04 5.56 3.05
CA SER A 54 4.47 6.91 2.69
C SER A 54 5.95 6.97 2.28
N ARG A 55 6.83 6.23 2.96
CA ARG A 55 8.25 6.15 2.64
C ARG A 55 8.49 5.44 1.31
N LEU A 56 7.78 4.33 1.07
CA LEU A 56 7.84 3.62 -0.21
C LEU A 56 7.45 4.53 -1.39
N ALA A 57 6.48 5.42 -1.19
CA ALA A 57 6.11 6.39 -2.21
C ALA A 57 7.21 7.44 -2.44
N ASP A 58 7.91 7.87 -1.39
CA ASP A 58 9.06 8.78 -1.50
C ASP A 58 10.24 8.09 -2.20
N ASP A 59 10.58 6.85 -1.81
CA ASP A 59 11.65 6.05 -2.41
C ASP A 59 11.38 5.72 -3.89
N LEU A 60 10.11 5.52 -4.26
CA LEU A 60 9.72 5.37 -5.66
C LEU A 60 9.90 6.69 -6.43
N ALA A 61 9.53 7.82 -5.82
CA ALA A 61 9.61 9.14 -6.44
C ALA A 61 11.06 9.60 -6.66
N ASP A 62 11.95 9.36 -5.70
CA ASP A 62 13.37 9.75 -5.81
C ASP A 62 14.21 8.75 -6.61
N GLY A 63 13.67 7.57 -6.90
CA GLY A 63 14.32 6.53 -7.69
C GLY A 63 15.18 5.55 -6.89
N SER A 64 15.06 5.54 -5.59
CA SER A 64 15.63 4.50 -4.71
C SER A 64 14.97 3.14 -4.95
N LEU A 65 13.69 3.14 -5.33
CA LEU A 65 12.94 1.97 -5.78
C LEU A 65 12.58 2.06 -7.26
N ASP A 66 12.47 0.93 -7.92
CA ASP A 66 12.03 0.79 -9.31
C ASP A 66 10.52 0.49 -9.38
N VAL A 67 10.03 -0.31 -8.41
CA VAL A 67 8.63 -0.70 -8.22
C VAL A 67 8.30 -0.65 -6.74
N ALA A 68 7.08 -0.23 -6.37
CA ALA A 68 6.65 -0.28 -4.98
C ALA A 68 5.13 -0.44 -4.83
N LEU A 69 4.72 -1.06 -3.72
CA LEU A 69 3.34 -1.07 -3.25
C LEU A 69 3.07 0.26 -2.53
N ILE A 70 2.50 1.21 -3.25
CA ILE A 70 2.33 2.60 -2.78
C ILE A 70 0.86 2.96 -2.53
N PRO A 71 0.60 4.03 -1.74
CA PRO A 71 -0.74 4.58 -1.61
C PRO A 71 -1.35 4.92 -2.97
N SER A 72 -2.56 4.44 -3.26
CA SER A 72 -3.21 4.61 -4.57
C SER A 72 -3.40 6.07 -4.99
N VAL A 73 -3.50 6.98 -4.03
CA VAL A 73 -3.59 8.44 -4.30
C VAL A 73 -2.35 8.97 -5.01
N GLU A 74 -1.19 8.34 -4.86
CA GLU A 74 0.04 8.77 -5.53
C GLU A 74 -0.03 8.57 -7.05
N CYS A 75 -0.71 7.52 -7.52
CA CYS A 75 -0.97 7.33 -8.96
C CYS A 75 -1.91 8.40 -9.54
N LEU A 76 -2.78 9.00 -8.70
CA LEU A 76 -3.63 10.14 -9.11
C LEU A 76 -2.84 11.46 -9.13
N ARG A 77 -1.82 11.60 -8.28
CA ARG A 77 -0.96 12.77 -8.19
C ARG A 77 0.15 12.77 -9.25
N ASN A 78 0.65 11.60 -9.57
CA ASN A 78 1.68 11.41 -10.59
C ASN A 78 1.19 10.44 -11.67
N PRO A 79 0.68 10.96 -12.80
CA PRO A 79 0.15 10.14 -13.89
C PRO A 79 1.23 9.41 -14.71
N GLU A 80 2.52 9.64 -14.42
CA GLU A 80 3.62 8.91 -15.04
C GLU A 80 3.85 7.53 -14.41
N TYR A 81 3.28 7.27 -13.22
CA TYR A 81 3.34 5.94 -12.61
C TYR A 81 2.43 4.96 -13.34
N GLU A 82 2.96 3.79 -13.63
CA GLU A 82 2.21 2.69 -14.21
C GLU A 82 1.78 1.71 -13.12
N VAL A 83 0.47 1.44 -13.01
CA VAL A 83 -0.04 0.36 -12.16
C VAL A 83 0.23 -0.95 -12.90
N ILE A 84 1.13 -1.78 -12.36
CA ILE A 84 1.73 -2.93 -13.05
C ILE A 84 1.18 -4.28 -12.61
N SER A 85 0.21 -4.33 -11.71
CA SER A 85 -0.36 -5.60 -11.25
C SER A 85 -1.82 -5.43 -10.87
N ASP A 86 -2.59 -6.50 -11.01
CA ASP A 86 -3.93 -6.60 -10.46
C ASP A 86 -3.95 -6.94 -8.96
N ALA A 87 -2.77 -7.11 -8.35
CA ALA A 87 -2.64 -7.28 -6.90
C ALA A 87 -2.68 -5.93 -6.18
N CYS A 88 -3.53 -5.80 -5.18
CA CYS A 88 -3.74 -4.54 -4.46
C CYS A 88 -4.12 -4.78 -2.99
N VAL A 89 -4.10 -3.71 -2.19
CA VAL A 89 -4.74 -3.67 -0.87
C VAL A 89 -6.03 -2.88 -0.99
N ALA A 90 -7.16 -3.56 -0.91
CA ALA A 90 -8.48 -2.97 -1.02
C ALA A 90 -9.45 -3.53 0.03
N THR A 91 -10.66 -2.95 0.10
CA THR A 91 -11.76 -3.46 0.90
C THR A 91 -13.09 -3.32 0.17
N LEU A 92 -14.03 -4.22 0.48
CA LEU A 92 -15.41 -4.17 0.03
C LEU A 92 -16.38 -3.69 1.12
N GLY A 93 -15.86 -3.26 2.27
CA GLY A 93 -16.64 -2.85 3.43
C GLY A 93 -15.74 -2.44 4.59
N ASN A 94 -15.90 -3.05 5.76
CA ASN A 94 -15.02 -2.81 6.91
C ASN A 94 -13.57 -3.20 6.57
N VAL A 95 -12.63 -2.28 6.79
CA VAL A 95 -11.20 -2.54 6.57
C VAL A 95 -10.47 -2.94 7.86
N MET A 96 -11.01 -2.60 9.02
CA MET A 96 -10.45 -2.85 10.36
C MET A 96 -9.14 -2.10 10.66
N SER A 97 -8.28 -1.91 9.69
CA SER A 97 -6.95 -1.29 9.82
C SER A 97 -6.87 0.17 9.40
N VAL A 98 -7.99 0.85 9.17
CA VAL A 98 -8.05 2.30 8.89
C VAL A 98 -9.19 2.91 9.67
N LYS A 99 -8.87 3.60 10.76
CA LYS A 99 -9.86 4.11 11.70
C LYS A 99 -9.70 5.61 11.95
N LEU A 100 -10.84 6.31 11.96
CA LEU A 100 -10.95 7.67 12.45
C LEU A 100 -11.58 7.66 13.84
N TYR A 101 -10.83 8.14 14.81
CA TYR A 101 -11.27 8.34 16.19
C TYR A 101 -11.59 9.81 16.41
N SER A 102 -12.80 10.15 16.86
CA SER A 102 -13.18 11.53 17.12
C SER A 102 -13.64 11.72 18.57
N ARG A 103 -13.08 12.72 19.23
CA ARG A 103 -13.45 13.15 20.60
C ARG A 103 -14.71 14.00 20.62
N VAL A 104 -15.04 14.60 19.48
CA VAL A 104 -16.19 15.51 19.31
C VAL A 104 -17.18 14.96 18.28
N LYS A 105 -18.34 15.60 18.14
CA LYS A 105 -19.27 15.27 17.06
C LYS A 105 -18.63 15.56 15.70
N PRO A 106 -18.90 14.74 14.66
CA PRO A 106 -18.26 14.87 13.34
C PRO A 106 -18.27 16.26 12.74
N GLY A 107 -19.44 16.94 12.79
CA GLY A 107 -19.56 18.31 12.29
C GLY A 107 -18.90 19.40 13.16
N SER A 108 -18.23 19.00 14.25
CA SER A 108 -17.52 19.90 15.16
C SER A 108 -16.01 19.68 15.18
N ILE A 109 -15.49 18.80 14.31
CA ILE A 109 -14.05 18.52 14.19
C ILE A 109 -13.36 19.76 13.61
N LYS A 110 -12.43 20.35 14.36
CA LYS A 110 -11.64 21.52 13.97
C LYS A 110 -10.17 21.17 13.72
N THR A 111 -9.67 20.13 14.41
CA THR A 111 -8.30 19.66 14.29
C THR A 111 -8.28 18.16 14.01
N LEU A 112 -7.40 17.74 13.10
CA LEU A 112 -7.28 16.35 12.65
C LEU A 112 -5.83 15.92 12.61
N ALA A 113 -5.45 14.98 13.47
CA ALA A 113 -4.15 14.34 13.41
C ALA A 113 -4.18 13.21 12.36
N LEU A 114 -3.26 13.28 11.41
CA LEU A 114 -3.13 12.32 10.32
C LEU A 114 -1.90 11.45 10.51
N ASP A 115 -2.09 10.13 10.48
CA ASP A 115 -1.02 9.15 10.47
C ASP A 115 -0.03 9.42 9.34
N GLU A 116 1.24 9.68 9.66
CA GLU A 116 2.29 10.01 8.67
C GLU A 116 2.57 8.86 7.69
N GLY A 117 2.23 7.63 8.02
CA GLY A 117 2.31 6.47 7.12
C GLY A 117 1.25 6.47 6.01
N SER A 118 0.22 7.32 6.13
CA SER A 118 -0.96 7.26 5.27
C SER A 118 -1.12 8.48 4.38
N ARG A 119 -1.19 8.24 3.06
CA ARG A 119 -1.55 9.28 2.08
C ARG A 119 -2.95 9.08 1.52
N THR A 120 -3.29 7.85 1.12
CA THR A 120 -4.64 7.53 0.61
C THR A 120 -5.71 7.70 1.67
N SER A 121 -5.49 7.18 2.90
CA SER A 121 -6.49 7.30 3.96
C SER A 121 -6.60 8.73 4.48
N ALA A 122 -5.50 9.51 4.46
CA ALA A 122 -5.52 10.94 4.77
C ALA A 122 -6.38 11.72 3.76
N ALA A 123 -6.27 11.43 2.46
CA ALA A 123 -7.12 12.02 1.44
C ALA A 123 -8.58 11.58 1.61
N LEU A 124 -8.82 10.29 1.89
CA LEU A 124 -10.16 9.74 2.12
C LEU A 124 -10.87 10.46 3.27
N VAL A 125 -10.24 10.57 4.44
CA VAL A 125 -10.91 11.14 5.62
C VAL A 125 -11.21 12.62 5.44
N GLN A 126 -10.29 13.40 4.84
CA GLN A 126 -10.53 14.82 4.56
C GLN A 126 -11.68 15.01 3.56
N THR A 127 -11.68 14.22 2.47
CA THR A 127 -12.77 14.22 1.49
C THR A 127 -14.11 13.83 2.13
N TYR A 128 -14.12 12.80 2.97
CA TYR A 128 -15.32 12.34 3.65
C TYR A 128 -15.88 13.41 4.61
N LEU A 129 -15.02 14.03 5.43
CA LEU A 129 -15.43 15.07 6.38
C LEU A 129 -15.98 16.32 5.66
N SER A 130 -15.31 16.77 4.61
CA SER A 130 -15.76 17.91 3.81
C SER A 130 -17.12 17.62 3.16
N HIS A 131 -17.29 16.50 2.47
CA HIS A 131 -18.52 16.22 1.74
C HIS A 131 -19.70 15.83 2.63
N LYS A 132 -19.47 15.10 3.73
CA LYS A 132 -20.57 14.61 4.59
C LYS A 132 -20.96 15.59 5.67
N TYR A 133 -20.02 16.37 6.17
CA TYR A 133 -20.23 17.21 7.35
C TYR A 133 -19.92 18.70 7.09
N GLY A 134 -19.37 19.03 5.92
CA GLY A 134 -19.02 20.41 5.57
C GLY A 134 -17.90 20.99 6.44
N VAL A 135 -17.01 20.13 6.97
CA VAL A 135 -15.89 20.57 7.82
C VAL A 135 -14.54 20.32 7.12
N GLU A 136 -13.65 21.28 7.27
CA GLU A 136 -12.27 21.25 6.76
C GLU A 136 -11.34 21.54 7.94
N PRO A 137 -10.97 20.50 8.73
CA PRO A 137 -10.18 20.69 9.93
C PRO A 137 -8.73 21.08 9.61
N ASP A 138 -8.11 21.83 10.50
CA ASP A 138 -6.67 22.04 10.52
C ASP A 138 -5.96 20.70 10.75
N VAL A 139 -5.02 20.34 9.88
CA VAL A 139 -4.33 19.06 9.94
C VAL A 139 -3.00 19.18 10.67
N CYS A 140 -2.65 18.16 11.45
CA CYS A 140 -1.33 18.01 12.06
C CYS A 140 -0.83 16.57 11.88
N PRO A 141 0.50 16.34 11.89
CA PRO A 141 1.05 15.00 11.76
C PRO A 141 0.83 14.18 13.04
N LEU A 142 0.54 12.89 12.86
CA LEU A 142 0.67 11.87 13.89
C LEU A 142 1.88 11.01 13.56
N PRO A 143 2.98 11.07 14.35
CA PRO A 143 4.21 10.35 14.06
C PRO A 143 4.00 8.83 13.94
N LEU A 144 4.75 8.19 13.06
CA LEU A 144 4.70 6.74 12.82
C LEU A 144 4.95 5.92 14.10
N GLU A 145 5.88 6.39 14.93
CA GLU A 145 6.32 5.72 16.15
C GLU A 145 5.54 6.18 17.39
N ALA A 146 4.54 7.04 17.23
CA ALA A 146 3.69 7.44 18.34
C ALA A 146 2.93 6.21 18.86
N ASP A 147 3.21 5.83 20.09
CA ASP A 147 2.63 4.63 20.73
C ASP A 147 1.10 4.73 20.91
N ASN A 148 0.52 5.93 20.76
CA ASN A 148 -0.86 6.16 21.13
C ASN A 148 -1.52 7.27 20.29
N LEU A 149 -2.84 7.36 20.48
CA LEU A 149 -3.74 8.45 20.12
C LEU A 149 -3.43 9.78 20.86
N ASP A 150 -2.19 9.98 21.32
CA ASP A 150 -1.74 11.14 22.11
C ASP A 150 -1.49 12.38 21.25
N ALA A 151 -2.39 12.63 20.29
CA ALA A 151 -2.42 13.92 19.61
C ALA A 151 -3.45 14.82 20.29
N ASP A 152 -3.08 16.06 20.56
CA ASP A 152 -4.02 17.11 20.98
C ASP A 152 -4.82 17.59 19.77
N ALA A 153 -5.74 16.72 19.32
CA ALA A 153 -6.61 16.98 18.16
C ALA A 153 -8.03 16.48 18.43
N ASP A 154 -9.02 17.11 17.80
CA ASP A 154 -10.43 16.70 17.91
C ASP A 154 -10.67 15.31 17.31
N ALA A 155 -9.89 14.95 16.27
CA ALA A 155 -9.96 13.63 15.64
C ALA A 155 -8.57 13.14 15.22
N ILE A 156 -8.43 11.81 15.16
CA ILE A 156 -7.16 11.13 14.88
C ILE A 156 -7.41 10.02 13.88
N LEU A 157 -6.71 10.06 12.74
CA LEU A 157 -6.66 8.97 11.78
C LEU A 157 -5.48 8.05 12.10
N ILE A 158 -5.73 6.76 12.19
CA ILE A 158 -4.70 5.72 12.38
C ILE A 158 -4.85 4.65 11.30
N ILE A 159 -3.72 4.15 10.81
CA ILE A 159 -3.68 3.07 9.84
C ILE A 159 -2.79 1.90 10.28
N GLY A 160 -2.88 0.83 9.49
CA GLY A 160 -2.06 -0.37 9.63
C GLY A 160 -2.38 -1.18 10.87
N ASP A 161 -1.41 -1.98 11.31
CA ASP A 161 -1.61 -2.98 12.36
C ASP A 161 -1.99 -2.34 13.71
N ARG A 162 -1.47 -1.14 14.01
CA ARG A 162 -1.82 -0.42 15.24
C ARG A 162 -3.29 0.01 15.32
N ALA A 163 -3.97 0.20 14.17
CA ALA A 163 -5.39 0.52 14.13
C ALA A 163 -6.30 -0.67 14.54
N MET A 164 -5.77 -1.88 14.56
CA MET A 164 -6.50 -3.08 14.95
C MET A 164 -6.67 -3.23 16.46
N HIS A 165 -5.92 -2.45 17.25
CA HIS A 165 -6.02 -2.45 18.70
C HIS A 165 -7.06 -1.42 19.18
N ALA A 166 -7.85 -1.81 20.20
CA ALA A 166 -8.78 -0.89 20.83
C ALA A 166 -8.00 0.12 21.69
N PRO A 167 -8.26 1.42 21.56
CA PRO A 167 -7.63 2.42 22.42
C PRO A 167 -8.18 2.35 23.84
N ALA A 168 -7.37 2.78 24.84
CA ALA A 168 -7.83 2.90 26.22
C ALA A 168 -8.76 4.11 26.42
N GLU A 169 -8.61 5.15 25.60
CA GLU A 169 -9.46 6.35 25.64
C GLU A 169 -10.84 6.06 25.04
N GLN A 170 -11.89 6.67 25.61
CA GLN A 170 -13.22 6.64 25.04
C GLN A 170 -13.42 7.80 24.08
N PHE A 171 -13.78 7.47 22.83
CA PHE A 171 -14.08 8.45 21.78
C PHE A 171 -15.58 8.64 21.62
N HIS A 172 -15.97 9.85 21.22
CA HIS A 172 -17.37 10.14 20.86
C HIS A 172 -17.80 9.31 19.66
N THR A 173 -16.90 9.15 18.68
CA THR A 173 -17.18 8.41 17.44
C THR A 173 -15.92 7.65 17.01
N VAL A 174 -16.09 6.39 16.62
CA VAL A 174 -15.05 5.58 15.99
C VAL A 174 -15.57 5.08 14.66
N TRP A 175 -14.89 5.44 13.57
CA TRP A 175 -15.26 5.04 12.23
C TRP A 175 -14.22 4.13 11.60
N ASP A 176 -14.68 3.04 11.03
CA ASP A 176 -13.95 2.27 10.04
C ASP A 176 -14.11 2.97 8.68
N MET A 177 -13.01 3.46 8.11
CA MET A 177 -13.08 4.30 6.92
C MET A 177 -13.43 3.53 5.65
N GLY A 178 -13.17 2.23 5.59
CA GLY A 178 -13.64 1.37 4.51
C GLY A 178 -15.18 1.24 4.54
N HIS A 179 -15.75 1.01 5.72
CA HIS A 179 -17.20 0.99 5.91
C HIS A 179 -17.84 2.33 5.55
N GLN A 180 -17.29 3.44 6.03
CA GLN A 180 -17.84 4.78 5.73
C GLN A 180 -17.83 5.08 4.22
N TRP A 181 -16.76 4.67 3.52
CA TRP A 181 -16.70 4.80 2.07
C TRP A 181 -17.76 3.95 1.37
N ARG A 182 -17.89 2.69 1.76
CA ARG A 182 -18.89 1.77 1.17
C ARG A 182 -20.31 2.26 1.35
N ASP A 183 -20.65 2.72 2.55
CA ASP A 183 -21.99 3.26 2.86
C ASP A 183 -22.29 4.54 2.09
N TRP A 184 -21.25 5.37 1.84
CA TRP A 184 -21.44 6.62 1.11
C TRP A 184 -21.55 6.41 -0.39
N THR A 185 -20.68 5.61 -0.98
CA THR A 185 -20.51 5.52 -2.43
C THR A 185 -21.07 4.25 -3.06
N GLY A 186 -21.25 3.20 -2.27
CA GLY A 186 -21.55 1.85 -2.75
C GLY A 186 -20.38 1.13 -3.43
N LEU A 187 -19.18 1.74 -3.47
CA LEU A 187 -18.01 1.24 -4.20
C LEU A 187 -16.97 0.57 -3.28
N PRO A 188 -16.13 -0.34 -3.79
CA PRO A 188 -14.90 -0.76 -3.14
C PRO A 188 -13.96 0.43 -2.92
N PHE A 189 -13.01 0.28 -1.97
CA PHE A 189 -11.95 1.25 -1.77
C PHE A 189 -10.57 0.59 -1.91
N VAL A 190 -9.70 1.17 -2.74
CA VAL A 190 -8.33 0.69 -2.97
C VAL A 190 -7.35 1.59 -2.23
N PHE A 191 -6.63 1.02 -1.27
CA PHE A 191 -5.68 1.75 -0.42
C PHE A 191 -4.28 1.83 -1.04
N ALA A 192 -3.80 0.71 -1.61
CA ALA A 192 -2.47 0.62 -2.20
C ALA A 192 -2.48 -0.26 -3.46
N VAL A 193 -1.59 0.09 -4.39
CA VAL A 193 -1.37 -0.60 -5.67
C VAL A 193 0.11 -0.76 -5.94
N TRP A 194 0.49 -1.79 -6.69
CA TRP A 194 1.83 -1.91 -7.23
C TRP A 194 2.04 -0.93 -8.37
N ALA A 195 2.98 -0.03 -8.20
CA ALA A 195 3.30 0.99 -9.19
C ALA A 195 4.78 0.92 -9.57
N ALA A 196 5.06 1.15 -10.84
CA ALA A 196 6.40 1.26 -11.39
C ALA A 196 6.70 2.70 -11.84
N ARG A 197 7.98 3.06 -11.81
CA ARG A 197 8.48 4.26 -12.47
C ARG A 197 8.42 4.10 -14.00
N PRO A 198 8.28 5.19 -14.74
CA PRO A 198 8.27 5.13 -16.19
C PRO A 198 9.57 4.54 -16.75
N ASN A 199 9.45 3.85 -17.89
CA ASN A 199 10.56 3.25 -18.63
C ASN A 199 11.33 2.13 -17.90
N ILE A 200 10.70 1.45 -16.94
CA ILE A 200 11.21 0.23 -16.32
C ILE A 200 10.56 -0.97 -17.00
N ASP A 201 11.36 -1.95 -17.44
CA ASP A 201 10.80 -3.23 -17.93
C ASP A 201 10.38 -4.08 -16.73
N VAL A 202 9.08 -4.23 -16.55
CA VAL A 202 8.45 -4.96 -15.43
C VAL A 202 7.69 -6.22 -15.86
N SER A 203 7.78 -6.60 -17.14
CA SER A 203 6.92 -7.64 -17.75
C SER A 203 6.98 -9.00 -17.06
N GLU A 204 8.13 -9.40 -16.52
CA GLU A 204 8.26 -10.65 -15.76
C GLU A 204 7.83 -10.45 -14.30
N LEU A 205 8.13 -9.29 -13.71
CA LEU A 205 7.75 -8.97 -12.33
C LEU A 205 6.22 -8.84 -12.17
N GLU A 206 5.51 -8.29 -13.15
CA GLU A 206 4.05 -8.20 -13.16
C GLU A 206 3.38 -9.57 -12.92
N LYS A 207 3.86 -10.60 -13.63
CA LYS A 207 3.37 -11.98 -13.45
C LYS A 207 3.72 -12.54 -12.07
N GLU A 208 4.92 -12.24 -11.61
CA GLU A 208 5.39 -12.69 -10.29
C GLU A 208 4.59 -12.06 -9.16
N LEU A 209 4.25 -10.76 -9.23
CA LEU A 209 3.41 -10.07 -8.24
C LEU A 209 2.00 -10.68 -8.15
N SER A 210 1.38 -10.98 -9.29
CA SER A 210 0.08 -11.66 -9.32
C SER A 210 0.16 -13.07 -8.77
N SER A 211 1.25 -13.80 -9.09
CA SER A 211 1.50 -15.15 -8.56
C SER A 211 1.78 -15.14 -7.05
N ALA A 212 2.52 -14.15 -6.55
CA ALA A 212 2.78 -13.96 -5.12
C ALA A 212 1.48 -13.76 -4.35
N ARG A 213 0.58 -12.88 -4.82
CA ARG A 213 -0.75 -12.70 -4.26
C ARG A 213 -1.53 -14.03 -4.23
N ASP A 214 -1.56 -14.77 -5.33
CA ASP A 214 -2.32 -16.02 -5.41
C ASP A 214 -1.80 -17.08 -4.43
N ARG A 215 -0.48 -17.18 -4.26
CA ARG A 215 0.16 -18.01 -3.23
C ARG A 215 -0.22 -17.52 -1.83
N GLY A 216 -0.09 -16.22 -1.58
CA GLY A 216 -0.37 -15.64 -0.27
C GLY A 216 -1.82 -15.78 0.17
N ILE A 217 -2.79 -15.66 -0.74
CA ILE A 217 -4.20 -15.91 -0.45
C ILE A 217 -4.42 -17.38 -0.03
N GLN A 218 -3.71 -18.34 -0.65
CA GLN A 218 -3.79 -19.74 -0.26
C GLN A 218 -3.11 -20.02 1.09
N GLN A 219 -2.17 -19.18 1.51
CA GLN A 219 -1.38 -19.31 2.73
C GLN A 219 -1.86 -18.41 3.88
N ILE A 220 -3.05 -17.81 3.79
CA ILE A 220 -3.54 -16.84 4.81
C ILE A 220 -3.50 -17.41 6.23
N GLU A 221 -3.83 -18.68 6.45
CA GLU A 221 -3.78 -19.29 7.79
C GLU A 221 -2.34 -19.35 8.31
N GLN A 222 -1.40 -19.75 7.47
CA GLN A 222 0.01 -19.80 7.85
C GLN A 222 0.53 -18.39 8.14
N ILE A 223 0.23 -17.41 7.28
CA ILE A 223 0.60 -15.99 7.50
C ILE A 223 0.02 -15.48 8.83
N ALA A 224 -1.24 -15.82 9.13
CA ALA A 224 -1.87 -15.43 10.38
C ALA A 224 -1.20 -16.07 11.60
N GLU A 225 -0.78 -17.33 11.53
CA GLU A 225 -0.04 -18.02 12.59
C GLU A 225 1.33 -17.39 12.85
N GLU A 226 2.05 -17.01 11.80
CA GLU A 226 3.38 -16.41 11.88
C GLU A 226 3.35 -14.97 12.40
N GLU A 227 2.38 -14.16 11.93
CA GLU A 227 2.35 -12.72 12.18
C GLU A 227 1.50 -12.30 13.40
N ALA A 228 0.59 -13.13 13.89
CA ALA A 228 -0.33 -12.73 14.96
C ALA A 228 0.39 -12.38 16.28
N ALA A 229 1.34 -13.20 16.71
CA ALA A 229 2.03 -13.00 17.99
C ALA A 229 2.90 -11.73 18.04
N PRO A 230 3.73 -11.42 17.03
CA PRO A 230 4.45 -10.14 16.95
C PRO A 230 3.52 -8.93 16.99
N LEU A 231 2.34 -9.02 16.38
CA LEU A 231 1.34 -7.96 16.32
C LEU A 231 0.41 -7.93 17.55
N ARG A 232 0.60 -8.82 18.52
CA ARG A 232 -0.27 -8.96 19.72
C ARG A 232 -1.75 -9.19 19.37
N LEU A 233 -1.99 -9.92 18.26
CA LEU A 233 -3.31 -10.35 17.81
C LEU A 233 -3.51 -11.84 18.13
N SER A 234 -4.76 -12.29 18.16
CA SER A 234 -5.04 -13.72 18.04
C SER A 234 -4.89 -14.17 16.58
N VAL A 235 -4.51 -15.44 16.37
CA VAL A 235 -4.47 -16.03 15.02
C VAL A 235 -5.83 -15.90 14.32
N GLU A 236 -6.92 -16.11 15.06
CA GLU A 236 -8.28 -15.93 14.56
C GLU A 236 -8.54 -14.50 14.06
N THR A 237 -8.10 -13.49 14.82
CA THR A 237 -8.25 -12.08 14.41
C THR A 237 -7.44 -11.79 13.15
N ALA A 238 -6.19 -12.23 13.09
CA ALA A 238 -5.32 -12.02 11.93
C ALA A 238 -5.87 -12.74 10.68
N SER A 239 -6.30 -14.00 10.80
CA SER A 239 -6.91 -14.75 9.71
C SER A 239 -8.22 -14.13 9.22
N ASN A 240 -9.12 -13.74 10.14
CA ASN A 240 -10.38 -13.08 9.80
C ASN A 240 -10.13 -11.73 9.10
N TYR A 241 -9.15 -10.95 9.56
CA TYR A 241 -8.76 -9.70 8.92
C TYR A 241 -8.34 -9.92 7.48
N LEU A 242 -7.41 -10.83 7.22
CA LEU A 242 -6.91 -11.12 5.88
C LEU A 242 -7.99 -11.69 4.95
N LYS A 243 -8.93 -12.50 5.46
CA LYS A 243 -9.97 -13.17 4.66
C LYS A 243 -11.20 -12.32 4.39
N HIS A 244 -11.63 -11.51 5.36
CA HIS A 244 -12.95 -10.91 5.34
C HIS A 244 -12.95 -9.38 5.31
N ASN A 245 -11.86 -8.74 5.73
CA ASN A 245 -11.75 -7.28 5.72
C ASN A 245 -10.98 -6.77 4.50
N LEU A 246 -10.16 -7.61 3.88
CA LEU A 246 -9.33 -7.23 2.75
C LEU A 246 -9.78 -7.88 1.44
N HIS A 247 -9.47 -7.18 0.37
CA HIS A 247 -9.61 -7.66 -1.00
C HIS A 247 -8.31 -7.39 -1.75
N PHE A 248 -7.80 -8.40 -2.45
CA PHE A 248 -6.45 -8.38 -3.02
C PHE A 248 -6.41 -8.32 -4.56
N HIS A 249 -7.57 -8.16 -5.20
CA HIS A 249 -7.67 -8.08 -6.65
C HIS A 249 -8.14 -6.70 -7.09
N LEU A 250 -7.39 -6.09 -8.01
CA LEU A 250 -7.76 -4.87 -8.72
C LEU A 250 -8.42 -5.26 -10.04
N GLY A 251 -9.72 -5.09 -10.15
CA GLY A 251 -10.47 -5.45 -11.36
C GLY A 251 -11.98 -5.36 -11.14
N ALA A 252 -12.75 -5.68 -12.17
CA ALA A 252 -14.20 -5.75 -12.06
C ALA A 252 -14.59 -6.83 -11.03
N ALA A 253 -15.33 -6.40 -10.00
CA ALA A 253 -15.92 -7.28 -9.00
C ALA A 253 -17.11 -8.04 -9.59
#